data_d8cf2d741f12666e25df937f9dc30dfa
#
_entry.id   d8cf2d741f12666e25df937f9dc30dfa
#
_cell.length_a   1.000
_cell.length_b   1.000
_cell.length_c   1.000
_cell.angle_alpha   90.00
_cell.angle_beta   90.00
_cell.angle_gamma   90.00
#
_symmetry.space_group_name_H-M   'P 1'
#
loop_
_entity.id
_entity.type
_entity.pdbx_description
1 polymer ?
#
loop_
_entity_poly.entity_id
_entity_poly.type
_entity_poly.pdbx_seq_one_letter_code
_entity_poly.pdbx_strand_id
1 'polypeptide(L)'
;MKIKWMVQGLACSSVLFCSTMAAAADTLLAQVPLQLTAEQTVTAELWGDRLPNGYANDLLVMIKDKDKKLLTAHAPSIKGGYNCQLQPIKLWAGKNGRQQLLVSAAQGDWHAPSEYRVLSFANKKNVREVFGAAESMGLVTQAYAKDGKMHVALIDGNKSDLTPAAGSEVEDGKLEYGGLHSLVAHDVDNDGADELLGCQQLVQKKQPLADVGAIWKQDKKTKEWKQFSLTIMTLAPTPKDNTVNDGKDFAGGTILVRKMVVPGGEATFPVFAGKDVELQNKMNKLLQDECKDYLEHFYNGEADMAFKVMRADEQILSLQLISGKNSFIHHQLNVNPKTGEKIRLDEVLNVKDKDLLPLLNLLNTNKKVVYKDRLPDEWYIEGDNLFLMQRIDGVDQVSGFAMGNLHKFLLKKELLNSKN
;
A
#
# COMPACT_ATOMS: atom_id res chain seq x y z
N MET A 1 44.81 -10.96 -37.70
CA MET A 1 45.03 -10.54 -36.31
C MET A 1 44.36 -9.18 -36.05
N LYS A 2 43.04 -9.04 -36.30
CA LYS A 2 42.31 -7.77 -36.14
C LYS A 2 40.88 -7.92 -35.55
N ILE A 3 40.51 -9.09 -35.03
CA ILE A 3 39.15 -9.34 -34.51
C ILE A 3 39.08 -9.40 -32.96
N LYS A 4 40.21 -9.46 -32.26
CA LYS A 4 40.24 -9.59 -30.79
C LYS A 4 40.03 -8.28 -29.99
N TRP A 5 40.12 -7.12 -30.62
CA TRP A 5 40.00 -5.81 -29.93
C TRP A 5 38.60 -5.23 -29.95
N MET A 6 37.69 -5.73 -30.79
CA MET A 6 36.32 -5.18 -30.82
C MET A 6 35.37 -5.76 -29.75
N VAL A 7 35.70 -6.94 -29.23
CA VAL A 7 34.83 -7.59 -28.20
C VAL A 7 35.10 -7.07 -26.78
N GLN A 8 36.31 -6.58 -26.51
CA GLN A 8 36.64 -5.99 -25.21
C GLN A 8 36.10 -4.55 -25.02
N GLY A 9 35.89 -3.81 -26.11
CA GLY A 9 35.35 -2.44 -26.04
C GLY A 9 33.86 -2.38 -25.71
N LEU A 10 33.09 -3.39 -26.11
CA LEU A 10 31.64 -3.44 -25.83
C LEU A 10 31.31 -3.92 -24.41
N ALA A 11 32.17 -4.71 -23.78
CA ALA A 11 32.01 -5.14 -22.40
C ALA A 11 32.33 -4.02 -21.37
N CYS A 12 33.28 -3.14 -21.69
CA CYS A 12 33.63 -2.00 -20.85
C CYS A 12 32.59 -0.86 -20.90
N SER A 13 31.90 -0.65 -22.03
CA SER A 13 30.92 0.41 -22.14
C SER A 13 29.63 0.10 -21.38
N SER A 14 29.23 -1.18 -21.29
CA SER A 14 28.04 -1.55 -20.50
C SER A 14 28.27 -1.49 -18.97
N VAL A 15 29.49 -1.78 -18.53
CA VAL A 15 29.86 -1.66 -17.09
C VAL A 15 30.06 -0.21 -16.67
N LEU A 16 30.59 0.62 -17.56
CA LEU A 16 30.75 2.08 -17.30
C LEU A 16 29.37 2.79 -17.31
N PHE A 17 28.41 2.35 -18.12
CA PHE A 17 27.07 2.94 -18.12
C PHE A 17 26.29 2.59 -16.84
N CYS A 18 26.44 1.36 -16.32
CA CYS A 18 25.84 0.99 -15.02
C CYS A 18 26.49 1.73 -13.85
N SER A 19 27.80 2.00 -13.90
CA SER A 19 28.48 2.72 -12.80
C SER A 19 28.17 4.22 -12.77
N THR A 20 27.89 4.84 -13.91
CA THR A 20 27.49 6.25 -13.97
C THR A 20 26.03 6.47 -13.62
N MET A 21 25.14 5.52 -13.93
CA MET A 21 23.74 5.60 -13.48
C MET A 21 23.57 5.32 -11.97
N ALA A 22 24.36 4.38 -11.42
CA ALA A 22 24.33 4.09 -9.98
C ALA A 22 24.87 5.24 -9.11
N ALA A 23 25.60 6.20 -9.68
CA ALA A 23 26.09 7.37 -8.97
C ALA A 23 25.07 8.52 -8.88
N ALA A 24 23.95 8.44 -9.62
CA ALA A 24 22.92 9.48 -9.62
C ALA A 24 21.75 9.19 -8.66
N ALA A 25 21.47 7.92 -8.36
CA ALA A 25 20.39 7.52 -7.44
C ALA A 25 21.00 7.25 -6.05
N ASP A 26 20.81 8.15 -5.10
CA ASP A 26 21.50 8.14 -3.80
C ASP A 26 20.65 7.57 -2.65
N THR A 27 19.34 7.43 -2.85
CA THR A 27 18.40 7.00 -1.83
C THR A 27 17.74 5.69 -2.19
N LEU A 28 17.83 4.71 -1.30
CA LEU A 28 17.04 3.47 -1.41
C LEU A 28 15.58 3.78 -1.04
N LEU A 29 14.66 3.53 -1.98
CA LEU A 29 13.24 3.85 -1.87
C LEU A 29 12.41 2.63 -1.45
N ALA A 30 12.75 1.45 -2.00
CA ALA A 30 12.08 0.19 -1.69
C ALA A 30 13.00 -1.01 -1.91
N GLN A 31 12.74 -2.10 -1.20
CA GLN A 31 13.48 -3.35 -1.33
C GLN A 31 12.54 -4.54 -1.13
N VAL A 32 12.64 -5.54 -2.00
CA VAL A 32 11.84 -6.78 -1.88
C VAL A 32 12.67 -7.99 -2.29
N PRO A 33 12.40 -9.19 -1.72
CA PRO A 33 12.91 -10.44 -2.25
C PRO A 33 12.24 -10.74 -3.59
N LEU A 34 12.99 -11.25 -4.56
CA LEU A 34 12.51 -11.60 -5.89
C LEU A 34 13.02 -12.98 -6.28
N GLN A 35 12.13 -13.86 -6.71
CA GLN A 35 12.49 -15.19 -7.17
C GLN A 35 12.74 -15.19 -8.67
N LEU A 36 13.99 -15.33 -9.10
CA LEU A 36 14.36 -15.40 -10.51
C LEU A 36 14.23 -16.81 -11.11
N THR A 37 14.42 -17.83 -10.28
CA THR A 37 14.20 -19.25 -10.63
C THR A 37 13.71 -19.97 -9.38
N ALA A 38 13.26 -21.23 -9.51
CA ALA A 38 12.84 -22.04 -8.35
C ALA A 38 13.92 -22.14 -7.25
N GLU A 39 15.20 -22.04 -7.65
CA GLU A 39 16.34 -22.22 -6.76
C GLU A 39 17.07 -20.91 -6.41
N GLN A 40 16.71 -19.80 -7.05
CA GLN A 40 17.42 -18.53 -6.88
C GLN A 40 16.52 -17.40 -6.47
N THR A 41 16.59 -17.05 -5.20
CA THR A 41 16.04 -15.80 -4.64
C THR A 41 17.14 -14.74 -4.64
N VAL A 42 16.79 -13.54 -5.04
CA VAL A 42 17.65 -12.33 -5.10
C VAL A 42 16.96 -11.18 -4.38
N THR A 43 17.67 -10.08 -4.20
CA THR A 43 17.09 -8.83 -3.70
C THR A 43 16.88 -7.87 -4.85
N ALA A 44 15.67 -7.36 -5.01
CA ALA A 44 15.36 -6.23 -5.88
C ALA A 44 15.31 -4.95 -5.03
N GLU A 45 16.07 -3.95 -5.43
CA GLU A 45 16.14 -2.64 -4.79
C GLU A 45 15.70 -1.57 -5.79
N LEU A 46 14.88 -0.63 -5.34
CA LEU A 46 14.53 0.59 -6.08
C LEU A 46 15.27 1.77 -5.45
N TRP A 47 16.07 2.41 -6.24
CA TRP A 47 16.83 3.59 -5.89
C TRP A 47 16.32 4.81 -6.63
N GLY A 48 16.51 6.01 -6.08
CA GLY A 48 16.15 7.27 -6.73
C GLY A 48 16.81 8.45 -6.03
N ASP A 49 16.80 9.60 -6.69
CA ASP A 49 17.21 10.87 -6.10
C ASP A 49 16.00 11.51 -5.41
N ARG A 50 15.94 11.43 -4.08
CA ARG A 50 14.81 11.89 -3.28
C ARG A 50 14.89 13.37 -2.94
N LEU A 51 13.94 14.14 -3.43
CA LEU A 51 13.82 15.55 -3.15
C LEU A 51 13.21 15.82 -1.75
N PRO A 52 13.40 17.01 -1.18
CA PRO A 52 12.86 17.36 0.15
C PRO A 52 11.34 17.25 0.28
N ASN A 53 10.61 17.39 -0.83
CA ASN A 53 9.15 17.23 -0.87
C ASN A 53 8.69 15.76 -0.95
N GLY A 54 9.62 14.79 -0.89
CA GLY A 54 9.32 13.36 -0.97
C GLY A 54 9.21 12.78 -2.39
N TYR A 55 9.28 13.62 -3.43
CA TYR A 55 9.36 13.17 -4.82
C TYR A 55 10.72 12.52 -5.08
N ALA A 56 10.77 11.42 -5.83
CA ALA A 56 12.00 10.78 -6.25
C ALA A 56 12.15 10.83 -7.77
N ASN A 57 13.33 11.28 -8.23
CA ASN A 57 13.73 11.25 -9.63
C ASN A 57 14.67 10.08 -9.91
N ASP A 58 15.01 9.89 -11.19
CA ASP A 58 16.07 9.00 -11.67
C ASP A 58 15.98 7.59 -11.08
N LEU A 59 14.78 7.01 -11.17
CA LEU A 59 14.50 5.71 -10.62
C LEU A 59 15.38 4.61 -11.25
N LEU A 60 16.00 3.79 -10.41
CA LEU A 60 16.88 2.70 -10.82
C LEU A 60 16.55 1.43 -10.04
N VAL A 61 16.18 0.37 -10.73
CA VAL A 61 16.00 -0.96 -10.14
C VAL A 61 17.32 -1.71 -10.21
N MET A 62 17.82 -2.16 -9.07
CA MET A 62 19.01 -2.98 -8.94
C MET A 62 18.66 -4.37 -8.43
N ILE A 63 19.17 -5.41 -9.08
CA ILE A 63 19.02 -6.80 -8.66
C ILE A 63 20.35 -7.29 -8.10
N LYS A 64 20.36 -7.72 -6.85
CA LYS A 64 21.55 -8.20 -6.14
C LYS A 64 21.38 -9.64 -5.69
N ASP A 65 22.47 -10.41 -5.74
CA ASP A 65 22.48 -11.74 -5.18
C ASP A 65 22.56 -11.75 -3.64
N LYS A 66 22.59 -12.94 -3.05
CA LYS A 66 22.70 -13.14 -1.59
C LYS A 66 23.97 -12.49 -0.99
N ASP A 67 25.03 -12.36 -1.77
CA ASP A 67 26.30 -11.78 -1.37
C ASP A 67 26.34 -10.25 -1.67
N LYS A 68 25.17 -9.65 -1.93
CA LYS A 68 24.97 -8.22 -2.29
C LYS A 68 25.70 -7.78 -3.57
N LYS A 69 26.14 -8.72 -4.40
CA LYS A 69 26.76 -8.44 -5.68
C LYS A 69 25.70 -8.08 -6.72
N LEU A 70 25.90 -6.97 -7.42
CA LEU A 70 25.02 -6.53 -8.50
C LEU A 70 25.00 -7.56 -9.65
N LEU A 71 23.81 -8.05 -9.98
CA LEU A 71 23.56 -8.94 -11.11
C LEU A 71 23.14 -8.17 -12.34
N THR A 72 22.25 -7.18 -12.17
CA THR A 72 21.77 -6.29 -13.24
C THR A 72 21.16 -5.04 -12.64
N ALA A 73 21.08 -3.98 -13.46
CA ALA A 73 20.38 -2.75 -13.15
C ALA A 73 19.53 -2.31 -14.34
N HIS A 74 18.41 -1.66 -14.08
CA HIS A 74 17.51 -1.16 -15.12
C HIS A 74 16.83 0.13 -14.64
N ALA A 75 16.91 1.18 -15.45
CA ALA A 75 16.11 2.38 -15.24
C ALA A 75 14.74 2.18 -15.88
N PRO A 76 13.65 2.06 -15.07
CA PRO A 76 12.31 1.94 -15.63
C PRO A 76 11.94 3.23 -16.37
N SER A 77 11.11 3.12 -17.39
CA SER A 77 10.64 4.29 -18.16
C SER A 77 9.59 5.10 -17.38
N ILE A 78 9.84 5.33 -16.10
CA ILE A 78 9.09 6.19 -15.16
C ILE A 78 9.95 7.41 -14.88
N LYS A 79 9.40 8.61 -15.09
CA LYS A 79 10.17 9.86 -14.87
C LYS A 79 10.53 10.11 -13.41
N GLY A 80 9.78 9.54 -12.49
CA GLY A 80 9.88 9.70 -11.05
C GLY A 80 8.51 9.73 -10.42
N GLY A 81 8.43 9.96 -9.11
CA GLY A 81 7.16 10.06 -8.42
C GLY A 81 7.29 10.03 -6.91
N TYR A 82 6.14 10.13 -6.26
CA TYR A 82 5.98 9.92 -4.84
C TYR A 82 5.73 8.46 -4.55
N ASN A 83 5.99 8.04 -3.31
CA ASN A 83 5.64 6.72 -2.82
C ASN A 83 6.01 5.59 -3.80
N CYS A 84 7.26 5.64 -4.29
CA CYS A 84 7.79 4.66 -5.23
C CYS A 84 7.89 3.27 -4.57
N GLN A 85 7.38 2.24 -5.22
CA GLN A 85 7.27 0.90 -4.64
C GLN A 85 7.66 -0.20 -5.61
N LEU A 86 7.97 -1.36 -5.02
CA LEU A 86 8.21 -2.62 -5.71
C LEU A 86 7.23 -3.68 -5.22
N GLN A 87 6.65 -4.44 -6.13
CA GLN A 87 5.84 -5.61 -5.81
C GLN A 87 6.25 -6.80 -6.69
N PRO A 88 6.70 -7.92 -6.11
CA PRO A 88 6.91 -9.15 -6.86
C PRO A 88 5.58 -9.68 -7.40
N ILE A 89 5.57 -10.15 -8.63
CA ILE A 89 4.42 -10.75 -9.30
C ILE A 89 4.70 -12.24 -9.47
N LYS A 90 3.87 -13.08 -8.90
CA LYS A 90 3.93 -14.53 -9.12
C LYS A 90 3.39 -14.86 -10.51
N LEU A 91 4.18 -15.51 -11.32
CA LEU A 91 3.74 -15.98 -12.61
C LEU A 91 3.33 -17.44 -12.51
N TRP A 92 2.44 -17.86 -13.39
CA TRP A 92 2.08 -19.26 -13.49
C TRP A 92 3.35 -20.11 -13.65
N ALA A 93 3.73 -20.72 -12.57
CA ALA A 93 4.94 -21.50 -12.48
C ALA A 93 4.70 -22.88 -13.10
N GLY A 94 5.01 -23.00 -14.36
CA GLY A 94 5.68 -24.23 -14.71
C GLY A 94 6.87 -24.39 -13.72
N LYS A 95 7.49 -25.54 -13.60
CA LYS A 95 8.55 -25.91 -12.63
C LYS A 95 9.67 -24.87 -12.33
N ASN A 96 9.58 -23.64 -12.80
CA ASN A 96 10.65 -22.64 -12.78
C ASN A 96 10.40 -21.42 -11.86
N GLY A 97 9.25 -21.31 -11.17
CA GLY A 97 8.99 -20.32 -10.10
C GLY A 97 9.41 -18.86 -10.37
N ARG A 98 9.41 -18.43 -11.63
CA ARG A 98 9.86 -17.07 -11.99
C ARG A 98 8.84 -16.03 -11.57
N GLN A 99 9.35 -14.94 -11.02
CA GLN A 99 8.57 -13.74 -10.72
C GLN A 99 8.91 -12.62 -11.72
N GLN A 100 7.97 -11.71 -11.91
CA GLN A 100 8.18 -10.40 -12.48
C GLN A 100 8.16 -9.36 -11.33
N LEU A 101 8.46 -8.12 -11.65
CA LEU A 101 8.52 -7.04 -10.67
C LEU A 101 7.67 -5.88 -11.17
N LEU A 102 6.63 -5.52 -10.41
CA LEU A 102 5.88 -4.29 -10.60
C LEU A 102 6.61 -3.15 -9.91
N VAL A 103 6.90 -2.10 -10.67
CA VAL A 103 7.41 -0.81 -10.20
C VAL A 103 6.29 0.20 -10.30
N SER A 104 6.01 0.94 -9.25
CA SER A 104 5.00 1.99 -9.23
C SER A 104 5.53 3.30 -8.66
N ALA A 105 5.03 4.43 -9.17
CA ALA A 105 5.34 5.77 -8.69
C ALA A 105 4.13 6.68 -8.86
N ALA A 106 3.61 7.24 -7.75
CA ALA A 106 2.50 8.19 -7.77
C ALA A 106 2.96 9.54 -8.34
N GLN A 107 2.15 10.17 -9.21
CA GLN A 107 2.51 11.42 -9.87
C GLN A 107 2.04 12.69 -9.13
N GLY A 108 1.33 12.55 -8.02
CA GLY A 108 0.82 13.68 -7.25
C GLY A 108 0.12 13.23 -5.98
N ASP A 109 -0.92 13.97 -5.63
CA ASP A 109 -1.82 13.60 -4.55
C ASP A 109 -2.64 12.34 -4.93
N TRP A 110 -3.49 11.90 -4.03
CA TRP A 110 -4.30 10.69 -4.22
C TRP A 110 -5.27 10.75 -5.43
N HIS A 111 -5.50 11.93 -6.03
CA HIS A 111 -6.28 12.08 -7.26
C HIS A 111 -5.43 11.94 -8.53
N ALA A 112 -4.12 12.09 -8.43
CA ALA A 112 -3.26 11.97 -9.58
C ALA A 112 -3.06 10.49 -9.97
N PRO A 113 -3.00 10.18 -11.26
CA PRO A 113 -2.67 8.83 -11.70
C PRO A 113 -1.26 8.46 -11.26
N SER A 114 -0.99 7.15 -11.17
CA SER A 114 0.34 6.62 -10.93
C SER A 114 0.94 6.06 -12.20
N GLU A 115 2.25 6.03 -12.31
CA GLU A 115 2.96 5.34 -13.36
C GLU A 115 3.36 3.94 -12.91
N TYR A 116 3.25 2.97 -13.82
CA TYR A 116 3.49 1.56 -13.55
C TYR A 116 4.35 0.94 -14.65
N ARG A 117 5.29 0.08 -14.26
CA ARG A 117 6.05 -0.78 -15.17
C ARG A 117 6.18 -2.17 -14.59
N VAL A 118 5.98 -3.17 -15.43
CA VAL A 118 6.29 -4.55 -15.06
C VAL A 118 7.57 -4.96 -15.75
N LEU A 119 8.55 -5.33 -14.95
CA LEU A 119 9.87 -5.77 -15.36
C LEU A 119 9.93 -7.29 -15.40
N SER A 120 10.40 -7.85 -16.51
CA SER A 120 10.64 -9.27 -16.67
C SER A 120 12.14 -9.54 -16.80
N PHE A 121 12.59 -10.56 -16.09
CA PHE A 121 13.99 -11.00 -16.01
C PHE A 121 14.16 -12.31 -16.78
N ALA A 122 13.95 -12.28 -18.11
CA ALA A 122 13.97 -13.47 -18.97
C ALA A 122 15.30 -14.23 -18.91
N ASN A 123 16.40 -13.52 -18.68
CA ASN A 123 17.69 -14.08 -18.28
C ASN A 123 18.37 -13.09 -17.34
N LYS A 124 19.38 -13.54 -16.57
CA LYS A 124 20.05 -12.77 -15.50
C LYS A 124 20.67 -11.43 -15.95
N LYS A 125 20.71 -11.15 -17.26
CA LYS A 125 21.35 -9.96 -17.82
C LYS A 125 20.42 -9.03 -18.59
N ASN A 126 19.24 -9.52 -19.01
CA ASN A 126 18.30 -8.74 -19.82
C ASN A 126 17.01 -8.49 -19.04
N VAL A 127 16.81 -7.26 -18.65
CA VAL A 127 15.55 -6.75 -18.09
C VAL A 127 14.73 -6.18 -19.23
N ARG A 128 13.44 -6.48 -19.28
CA ARG A 128 12.49 -5.92 -20.24
C ARG A 128 11.27 -5.40 -19.52
N GLU A 129 10.78 -4.25 -19.94
CA GLU A 129 9.44 -3.80 -19.58
C GLU A 129 8.43 -4.59 -20.42
N VAL A 130 7.53 -5.32 -19.78
CA VAL A 130 6.54 -6.20 -20.42
C VAL A 130 5.11 -5.71 -20.24
N PHE A 131 4.93 -4.69 -19.41
CA PHE A 131 3.69 -3.95 -19.23
C PHE A 131 4.07 -2.51 -18.87
N GLY A 132 3.45 -1.52 -19.46
CA GLY A 132 3.95 -0.16 -19.26
C GLY A 132 3.09 0.95 -19.82
N ALA A 133 3.72 1.92 -20.49
CA ALA A 133 3.17 3.24 -20.78
C ALA A 133 1.76 3.25 -21.41
N ALA A 134 1.49 2.39 -22.37
CA ALA A 134 0.19 2.38 -23.05
C ALA A 134 -0.93 1.92 -22.11
N GLU A 135 -0.69 0.85 -21.37
CA GLU A 135 -1.66 0.24 -20.44
C GLU A 135 -1.90 1.14 -19.22
N SER A 136 -0.88 1.87 -18.77
CA SER A 136 -1.03 2.81 -17.66
C SER A 136 -1.62 4.17 -18.05
N MET A 137 -1.82 4.44 -19.34
CA MET A 137 -2.44 5.69 -19.80
C MET A 137 -3.95 5.76 -19.60
N GLY A 138 -4.61 4.65 -19.30
CA GLY A 138 -6.01 4.64 -18.89
C GLY A 138 -6.89 3.69 -19.68
N LEU A 139 -8.06 3.49 -19.14
CA LEU A 139 -9.10 2.58 -19.62
C LEU A 139 -10.24 3.33 -20.33
N VAL A 140 -10.31 4.66 -20.13
CA VAL A 140 -11.35 5.54 -20.63
C VAL A 140 -10.80 6.38 -21.78
N THR A 141 -11.50 6.37 -22.90
CA THR A 141 -11.17 7.18 -24.07
C THR A 141 -11.95 8.50 -24.11
N GLN A 142 -13.16 8.51 -23.54
CA GLN A 142 -14.00 9.69 -23.43
C GLN A 142 -14.95 9.57 -22.23
N ALA A 143 -15.13 10.64 -21.46
CA ALA A 143 -16.15 10.71 -20.43
C ALA A 143 -16.72 12.13 -20.30
N TYR A 144 -18.05 12.24 -20.19
CA TYR A 144 -18.76 13.48 -19.94
C TYR A 144 -20.08 13.21 -19.23
N ALA A 145 -20.60 14.23 -18.55
CA ALA A 145 -21.91 14.18 -17.93
C ALA A 145 -22.90 15.03 -18.75
N LYS A 146 -24.14 14.55 -18.89
CA LYS A 146 -25.24 15.26 -19.54
C LYS A 146 -26.57 14.74 -19.01
N ASP A 147 -27.51 15.67 -18.77
CA ASP A 147 -28.86 15.36 -18.29
C ASP A 147 -28.86 14.42 -17.05
N GLY A 148 -27.91 14.66 -16.11
CA GLY A 148 -27.77 13.90 -14.89
C GLY A 148 -27.22 12.47 -15.07
N LYS A 149 -26.67 12.14 -16.24
CA LYS A 149 -26.02 10.86 -16.54
C LYS A 149 -24.57 11.04 -16.92
N MET A 150 -23.76 10.02 -16.64
CA MET A 150 -22.37 9.94 -17.09
C MET A 150 -22.30 9.05 -18.35
N HIS A 151 -21.72 9.59 -19.42
CA HIS A 151 -21.47 8.89 -20.68
C HIS A 151 -19.99 8.56 -20.78
N VAL A 152 -19.66 7.27 -20.84
CA VAL A 152 -18.28 6.78 -20.78
C VAL A 152 -17.99 5.89 -21.98
N ALA A 153 -16.93 6.17 -22.70
CA ALA A 153 -16.39 5.31 -23.75
C ALA A 153 -15.06 4.69 -23.27
N LEU A 154 -14.94 3.39 -23.42
CA LEU A 154 -13.82 2.59 -22.95
C LEU A 154 -12.83 2.28 -24.09
N ILE A 155 -11.63 1.87 -23.71
CA ILE A 155 -10.53 1.52 -24.64
C ILE A 155 -10.87 0.33 -25.54
N ASP A 156 -11.74 -0.58 -25.11
CA ASP A 156 -12.23 -1.71 -25.89
C ASP A 156 -13.33 -1.35 -26.90
N GLY A 157 -13.72 -0.08 -26.96
CA GLY A 157 -14.77 0.44 -27.81
C GLY A 157 -16.19 0.39 -27.22
N ASN A 158 -16.37 -0.22 -26.07
CA ASN A 158 -17.64 -0.23 -25.37
C ASN A 158 -18.03 1.17 -24.89
N LYS A 159 -19.35 1.45 -24.86
CA LYS A 159 -19.91 2.70 -24.34
C LYS A 159 -20.95 2.38 -23.28
N SER A 160 -20.97 3.15 -22.23
CA SER A 160 -21.90 2.98 -21.10
C SER A 160 -22.50 4.31 -20.69
N ASP A 161 -23.80 4.30 -20.42
CA ASP A 161 -24.54 5.40 -19.82
C ASP A 161 -24.82 5.02 -18.37
N LEU A 162 -24.23 5.76 -17.44
CA LEU A 162 -24.28 5.45 -16.01
C LEU A 162 -25.14 6.47 -15.28
N THR A 163 -25.97 6.00 -14.38
CA THR A 163 -26.61 6.86 -13.38
C THR A 163 -25.68 7.02 -12.19
N PRO A 164 -25.40 8.26 -11.74
CA PRO A 164 -24.61 8.48 -10.53
C PRO A 164 -25.21 7.72 -9.34
N ALA A 165 -24.36 7.30 -8.40
CA ALA A 165 -24.82 6.67 -7.17
C ALA A 165 -25.68 7.64 -6.34
N ALA A 166 -26.56 7.11 -5.50
CA ALA A 166 -27.42 7.90 -4.63
C ALA A 166 -26.61 8.87 -3.77
N GLY A 167 -26.98 10.13 -3.77
CA GLY A 167 -26.27 11.20 -3.04
C GLY A 167 -25.10 11.83 -3.79
N SER A 168 -24.74 11.33 -4.99
CA SER A 168 -23.79 11.97 -5.88
C SER A 168 -24.51 12.94 -6.80
N GLU A 169 -24.02 14.18 -6.89
CA GLU A 169 -24.48 15.17 -7.87
C GLU A 169 -23.48 15.23 -9.03
N VAL A 170 -24.00 15.22 -10.24
CA VAL A 170 -23.24 15.35 -11.47
C VAL A 170 -23.75 16.54 -12.26
N GLU A 171 -22.85 17.46 -12.60
CA GLU A 171 -23.16 18.60 -13.45
C GLU A 171 -22.82 18.28 -14.92
N ASP A 172 -23.59 18.84 -15.82
CA ASP A 172 -23.30 18.73 -17.25
C ASP A 172 -21.90 19.24 -17.59
N GLY A 173 -21.15 18.48 -18.35
CA GLY A 173 -19.81 18.84 -18.75
C GLY A 173 -18.82 17.67 -18.82
N LYS A 174 -17.55 18.00 -18.98
CA LYS A 174 -16.47 17.01 -19.06
C LYS A 174 -16.22 16.39 -17.69
N LEU A 175 -16.06 15.06 -17.67
CA LEU A 175 -15.50 14.35 -16.53
C LEU A 175 -13.97 14.26 -16.67
N GLU A 176 -13.28 14.42 -15.57
CA GLU A 176 -11.83 14.27 -15.50
C GLU A 176 -11.49 12.78 -15.34
N TYR A 177 -10.51 12.32 -16.07
CA TYR A 177 -9.93 10.99 -15.96
C TYR A 177 -8.46 11.08 -16.35
N GLY A 178 -7.61 10.44 -15.57
CA GLY A 178 -6.17 10.36 -15.83
C GLY A 178 -5.75 8.97 -16.32
N GLY A 179 -4.56 8.54 -15.97
CA GLY A 179 -4.12 7.16 -16.08
C GLY A 179 -4.70 6.30 -14.95
N LEU A 180 -4.13 5.12 -14.77
CA LEU A 180 -4.51 4.26 -13.65
C LEU A 180 -4.15 4.91 -12.31
N HIS A 181 -5.09 4.91 -11.38
CA HIS A 181 -4.86 5.31 -9.99
C HIS A 181 -4.19 4.21 -9.19
N SER A 182 -4.55 2.97 -9.48
CA SER A 182 -3.95 1.80 -8.85
C SER A 182 -3.67 0.72 -9.87
N LEU A 183 -2.61 -0.04 -9.63
CA LEU A 183 -2.30 -1.30 -10.27
C LEU A 183 -1.63 -2.19 -9.23
N VAL A 184 -2.19 -3.36 -8.99
CA VAL A 184 -1.68 -4.32 -8.02
C VAL A 184 -1.64 -5.71 -8.64
N ALA A 185 -0.71 -6.55 -8.15
CA ALA A 185 -0.66 -7.94 -8.52
C ALA A 185 -1.34 -8.78 -7.43
N HIS A 186 -2.30 -9.62 -7.81
CA HIS A 186 -3.03 -10.50 -6.89
C HIS A 186 -3.56 -11.72 -7.63
N ASP A 187 -3.53 -12.88 -6.98
CA ASP A 187 -4.09 -14.14 -7.49
C ASP A 187 -5.61 -14.14 -7.27
N VAL A 188 -6.37 -13.66 -8.26
CA VAL A 188 -7.83 -13.44 -8.16
C VAL A 188 -8.62 -14.75 -8.25
N ASP A 189 -8.14 -15.72 -9.02
CA ASP A 189 -8.85 -16.98 -9.27
C ASP A 189 -8.23 -18.17 -8.52
N ASN A 190 -7.26 -17.93 -7.66
CA ASN A 190 -6.55 -18.91 -6.83
C ASN A 190 -5.87 -20.02 -7.67
N ASP A 191 -5.39 -19.68 -8.88
CA ASP A 191 -4.65 -20.61 -9.73
C ASP A 191 -3.13 -20.66 -9.42
N GLY A 192 -2.69 -19.85 -8.47
CA GLY A 192 -1.30 -19.74 -8.01
C GLY A 192 -0.45 -18.74 -8.80
N ALA A 193 -1.05 -18.01 -9.73
CA ALA A 193 -0.43 -16.91 -10.45
C ALA A 193 -1.17 -15.60 -10.19
N ASP A 194 -0.44 -14.49 -10.15
CA ASP A 194 -1.06 -13.19 -9.96
C ASP A 194 -1.60 -12.65 -11.30
N GLU A 195 -2.78 -12.06 -11.26
CA GLU A 195 -3.29 -11.12 -12.24
C GLU A 195 -2.85 -9.70 -11.88
N LEU A 196 -2.90 -8.79 -12.86
CA LEU A 196 -2.82 -7.35 -12.62
C LEU A 196 -4.22 -6.76 -12.54
N LEU A 197 -4.54 -6.13 -11.42
CA LEU A 197 -5.79 -5.41 -11.20
C LEU A 197 -5.52 -3.92 -11.26
N GLY A 198 -6.09 -3.24 -12.24
CA GLY A 198 -5.94 -1.80 -12.41
C GLY A 198 -7.27 -1.08 -12.25
N CYS A 199 -7.21 0.14 -11.72
CA CYS A 199 -8.37 1.01 -11.59
C CYS A 199 -8.04 2.42 -12.06
N GLN A 200 -9.00 3.01 -12.79
CA GLN A 200 -9.01 4.41 -13.20
C GLN A 200 -10.27 5.08 -12.64
N GLN A 201 -10.14 6.29 -12.11
CA GLN A 201 -11.28 7.04 -11.59
C GLN A 201 -11.82 8.05 -12.60
N LEU A 202 -13.14 8.19 -12.62
CA LEU A 202 -13.84 9.32 -13.21
C LEU A 202 -14.14 10.32 -12.10
N VAL A 203 -13.71 11.56 -12.28
CA VAL A 203 -13.77 12.61 -11.25
C VAL A 203 -14.46 13.85 -11.82
N GLN A 204 -15.24 14.52 -11.00
CA GLN A 204 -15.74 15.88 -11.30
C GLN A 204 -15.56 16.75 -10.06
N LYS A 205 -14.93 17.91 -10.21
CA LYS A 205 -14.67 18.86 -9.10
C LYS A 205 -13.97 18.18 -7.90
N LYS A 206 -13.00 17.31 -8.17
CA LYS A 206 -12.27 16.51 -7.18
C LYS A 206 -13.11 15.43 -6.45
N GLN A 207 -14.36 15.24 -6.84
CA GLN A 207 -15.19 14.16 -6.31
C GLN A 207 -15.12 12.95 -7.23
N PRO A 208 -14.71 11.77 -6.75
CA PRO A 208 -14.80 10.53 -7.49
C PRO A 208 -16.27 10.15 -7.73
N LEU A 209 -16.61 9.82 -8.97
CA LEU A 209 -17.98 9.50 -9.40
C LEU A 209 -18.11 8.05 -9.85
N ALA A 210 -17.08 7.49 -10.45
CA ALA A 210 -17.05 6.10 -10.88
C ALA A 210 -15.62 5.56 -10.95
N ASP A 211 -15.50 4.25 -10.79
CA ASP A 211 -14.30 3.48 -11.02
C ASP A 211 -14.44 2.65 -12.29
N VAL A 212 -13.38 2.65 -13.09
CA VAL A 212 -13.21 1.76 -14.23
C VAL A 212 -12.12 0.77 -13.89
N GLY A 213 -12.49 -0.48 -13.68
CA GLY A 213 -11.57 -1.54 -13.31
C GLY A 213 -11.24 -2.45 -14.47
N ALA A 214 -9.98 -2.88 -14.56
CA ALA A 214 -9.53 -3.87 -15.52
C ALA A 214 -8.71 -4.95 -14.83
N ILE A 215 -8.81 -6.16 -15.37
CA ILE A 215 -7.98 -7.30 -14.99
C ILE A 215 -7.18 -7.71 -16.21
N TRP A 216 -5.88 -7.83 -16.04
CA TRP A 216 -4.99 -8.41 -17.08
C TRP A 216 -4.46 -9.75 -16.57
N LYS A 217 -4.49 -10.73 -17.46
CA LYS A 217 -3.88 -12.04 -17.27
C LYS A 217 -2.70 -12.22 -18.17
N GLN A 218 -1.65 -12.88 -17.69
CA GLN A 218 -0.55 -13.26 -18.54
C GLN A 218 -0.91 -14.46 -19.41
N ASP A 219 -0.80 -14.32 -20.71
CA ASP A 219 -0.98 -15.43 -21.65
C ASP A 219 0.11 -16.50 -21.42
N LYS A 220 -0.31 -17.73 -21.15
CA LYS A 220 0.60 -18.85 -20.82
C LYS A 220 1.58 -19.21 -21.94
N LYS A 221 1.26 -18.89 -23.22
CA LYS A 221 2.07 -19.20 -24.39
C LYS A 221 2.95 -18.02 -24.81
N THR A 222 2.34 -16.82 -24.99
CA THR A 222 3.06 -15.65 -25.48
C THR A 222 3.79 -14.88 -24.38
N LYS A 223 3.42 -15.10 -23.12
CA LYS A 223 3.91 -14.37 -21.93
C LYS A 223 3.58 -12.87 -21.94
N GLU A 224 2.65 -12.46 -22.77
CA GLU A 224 2.12 -11.11 -22.84
C GLU A 224 0.99 -10.93 -21.84
N TRP A 225 0.85 -9.73 -21.27
CA TRP A 225 -0.28 -9.34 -20.48
C TRP A 225 -1.44 -8.96 -21.40
N LYS A 226 -2.59 -9.62 -21.24
CA LYS A 226 -3.80 -9.36 -22.03
C LYS A 226 -4.93 -8.95 -21.11
N GLN A 227 -5.64 -7.91 -21.49
CA GLN A 227 -6.85 -7.49 -20.79
C GLN A 227 -7.88 -8.63 -20.85
N PHE A 228 -8.32 -9.05 -19.70
CA PHE A 228 -9.29 -10.15 -19.51
C PHE A 228 -10.68 -9.63 -19.18
N SER A 229 -10.77 -8.55 -18.38
CA SER A 229 -12.03 -7.98 -17.92
C SER A 229 -11.92 -6.46 -17.90
N LEU A 230 -13.03 -5.79 -18.13
CA LEU A 230 -13.21 -4.36 -18.01
C LEU A 230 -14.62 -4.09 -17.45
N THR A 231 -14.68 -3.34 -16.36
CA THR A 231 -15.95 -3.07 -15.63
C THR A 231 -16.01 -1.60 -15.24
N ILE A 232 -17.22 -1.07 -15.11
CA ILE A 232 -17.45 0.28 -14.59
C ILE A 232 -18.42 0.18 -13.42
N MET A 233 -18.11 0.91 -12.34
CA MET A 233 -18.98 1.00 -11.17
C MET A 233 -19.10 2.46 -10.72
N THR A 234 -20.32 2.89 -10.43
CA THR A 234 -20.55 4.22 -9.85
C THR A 234 -20.22 4.20 -8.36
N LEU A 235 -19.64 5.30 -7.87
CA LEU A 235 -19.22 5.46 -6.49
C LEU A 235 -20.22 6.31 -5.72
N ALA A 236 -20.57 5.88 -4.51
CA ALA A 236 -21.25 6.73 -3.55
C ALA A 236 -20.32 7.88 -3.11
N PRO A 237 -20.86 9.05 -2.72
CA PRO A 237 -20.04 10.14 -2.23
C PRO A 237 -19.23 9.68 -1.03
N THR A 238 -17.93 9.98 -1.05
CA THR A 238 -17.08 9.70 0.12
C THR A 238 -17.53 10.60 1.26
N PRO A 239 -17.81 10.08 2.47
CA PRO A 239 -18.11 10.90 3.62
C PRO A 239 -16.99 11.93 3.85
N LYS A 240 -17.36 13.20 4.10
CA LYS A 240 -16.41 14.32 4.26
C LYS A 240 -15.45 14.17 5.46
N ASP A 241 -15.68 13.19 6.34
CA ASP A 241 -14.94 13.03 7.60
C ASP A 241 -13.71 12.10 7.53
N ASN A 242 -13.31 11.64 6.34
CA ASN A 242 -12.03 10.96 6.18
C ASN A 242 -10.87 11.97 6.15
N THR A 243 -10.73 12.78 7.19
CA THR A 243 -9.49 13.50 7.45
C THR A 243 -8.46 12.48 7.92
N VAL A 244 -7.79 11.86 6.95
CA VAL A 244 -6.55 11.16 7.22
C VAL A 244 -5.56 12.20 7.71
N ASN A 245 -5.00 12.00 8.88
CA ASN A 245 -3.91 12.85 9.38
C ASN A 245 -2.71 12.64 8.47
N ASP A 246 -2.58 13.51 7.47
CA ASP A 246 -1.47 13.55 6.55
C ASP A 246 -0.18 13.79 7.34
N GLY A 247 0.66 12.74 7.36
CA GLY A 247 2.08 12.85 7.62
C GLY A 247 2.51 13.57 8.90
N LYS A 248 2.19 13.04 10.09
CA LYS A 248 2.95 13.45 11.29
C LYS A 248 4.28 12.71 11.28
N ASP A 249 5.37 13.47 11.26
CA ASP A 249 6.73 12.93 11.40
C ASP A 249 6.93 12.37 12.82
N PHE A 250 7.45 11.17 12.92
CA PHE A 250 7.82 10.55 14.20
C PHE A 250 9.01 9.61 14.01
N ALA A 251 9.85 9.47 15.02
CA ALA A 251 10.99 8.53 15.05
C ALA A 251 11.78 8.43 13.72
N GLY A 252 11.99 9.55 13.05
CA GLY A 252 12.76 9.62 11.80
C GLY A 252 12.01 9.20 10.55
N GLY A 253 10.68 9.10 10.60
CA GLY A 253 9.82 8.77 9.47
C GLY A 253 8.42 9.36 9.58
N THR A 254 7.56 9.00 8.64
CA THR A 254 6.17 9.45 8.56
C THR A 254 5.27 8.32 8.10
N ILE A 255 3.99 8.35 8.48
CA ILE A 255 2.96 7.47 7.91
C ILE A 255 2.35 8.17 6.70
N LEU A 256 2.48 7.51 5.56
CA LEU A 256 1.84 7.90 4.32
C LEU A 256 0.57 7.06 4.11
N VAL A 257 -0.37 7.64 3.38
CA VAL A 257 -1.57 6.93 2.93
C VAL A 257 -1.30 6.31 1.58
N ARG A 258 -1.47 5.00 1.48
CA ARG A 258 -1.59 4.33 0.20
C ARG A 258 -3.06 4.09 -0.08
N LYS A 259 -3.55 4.68 -1.18
CA LYS A 259 -4.90 4.44 -1.67
C LYS A 259 -4.85 3.36 -2.75
N MET A 260 -5.75 2.41 -2.64
CA MET A 260 -6.04 1.43 -3.68
C MET A 260 -7.52 1.46 -4.00
N VAL A 261 -7.84 1.41 -5.27
CA VAL A 261 -9.22 1.40 -5.75
C VAL A 261 -9.35 0.21 -6.66
N VAL A 262 -10.35 -0.61 -6.41
CA VAL A 262 -10.76 -1.71 -7.27
C VAL A 262 -12.24 -1.57 -7.56
N PRO A 263 -12.77 -2.19 -8.64
CA PRO A 263 -14.20 -2.17 -8.89
C PRO A 263 -14.99 -2.62 -7.65
N GLY A 264 -15.81 -1.71 -7.11
CA GLY A 264 -16.65 -1.98 -5.94
C GLY A 264 -16.08 -1.69 -4.58
N GLY A 265 -14.88 -1.12 -4.49
CA GLY A 265 -14.31 -0.77 -3.19
C GLY A 265 -13.14 0.19 -3.24
N GLU A 266 -12.91 0.81 -2.10
CA GLU A 266 -11.75 1.67 -1.86
C GLU A 266 -11.00 1.16 -0.62
N ALA A 267 -9.68 1.07 -0.71
CA ALA A 267 -8.82 0.81 0.44
C ALA A 267 -7.82 1.94 0.63
N THR A 268 -7.74 2.42 1.86
CA THR A 268 -6.60 3.21 2.30
C THR A 268 -5.86 2.44 3.38
N PHE A 269 -4.56 2.28 3.22
CA PHE A 269 -3.76 1.62 4.23
C PHE A 269 -2.46 2.37 4.52
N PRO A 270 -1.91 2.19 5.73
CA PRO A 270 -0.74 2.91 6.16
C PRO A 270 0.51 2.36 5.49
N VAL A 271 1.42 3.27 5.10
CA VAL A 271 2.77 2.95 4.66
C VAL A 271 3.76 3.81 5.44
N PHE A 272 4.75 3.20 6.04
CA PHE A 272 5.82 3.93 6.72
C PHE A 272 6.89 4.33 5.72
N ALA A 273 7.26 5.60 5.71
CA ALA A 273 8.39 6.15 4.99
C ALA A 273 9.39 6.74 5.98
N GLY A 274 10.60 6.19 6.02
CA GLY A 274 11.64 6.60 6.95
C GLY A 274 13.01 6.66 6.29
N LYS A 275 13.98 7.26 7.00
CA LYS A 275 15.39 7.35 6.53
C LYS A 275 16.12 6.01 6.70
N ASP A 276 15.77 5.26 7.74
CA ASP A 276 16.29 3.91 7.98
C ASP A 276 15.50 2.91 7.14
N VAL A 277 16.15 2.36 6.14
CA VAL A 277 15.55 1.45 5.16
C VAL A 277 15.20 0.11 5.76
N GLU A 278 16.01 -0.41 6.67
CA GLU A 278 15.74 -1.69 7.32
C GLU A 278 14.50 -1.60 8.21
N LEU A 279 14.42 -0.52 9.01
CA LEU A 279 13.24 -0.21 9.80
C LEU A 279 12.00 0.02 8.91
N GLN A 280 12.14 0.78 7.81
CA GLN A 280 11.06 1.01 6.85
C GLN A 280 10.51 -0.30 6.29
N ASN A 281 11.38 -1.21 5.85
CA ASN A 281 10.98 -2.50 5.31
C ASN A 281 10.30 -3.38 6.36
N LYS A 282 10.83 -3.40 7.58
CA LYS A 282 10.26 -4.16 8.69
C LYS A 282 8.87 -3.65 9.06
N MET A 283 8.70 -2.34 9.20
CA MET A 283 7.41 -1.73 9.49
C MET A 283 6.40 -1.96 8.37
N ASN A 284 6.78 -1.75 7.12
CA ASN A 284 5.88 -1.95 5.99
C ASN A 284 5.48 -3.42 5.82
N LYS A 285 6.40 -4.35 6.11
CA LYS A 285 6.04 -5.76 6.15
C LYS A 285 5.02 -6.06 7.25
N LEU A 286 5.22 -5.54 8.46
CA LEU A 286 4.25 -5.70 9.56
C LEU A 286 2.89 -5.11 9.18
N LEU A 287 2.85 -3.89 8.66
CA LEU A 287 1.61 -3.23 8.23
C LEU A 287 0.90 -4.05 7.14
N GLN A 288 1.63 -4.59 6.20
CA GLN A 288 1.07 -5.44 5.14
C GLN A 288 0.54 -6.77 5.70
N ASP A 289 1.28 -7.42 6.59
CA ASP A 289 0.88 -8.68 7.21
C ASP A 289 -0.42 -8.49 8.05
N GLU A 290 -0.54 -7.41 8.83
CA GLU A 290 -1.74 -7.08 9.62
C GLU A 290 -2.93 -6.66 8.74
N CYS A 291 -2.69 -6.11 7.56
CA CYS A 291 -3.74 -5.74 6.60
C CYS A 291 -4.16 -6.90 5.69
N LYS A 292 -3.46 -8.03 5.70
CA LYS A 292 -3.62 -9.09 4.70
C LYS A 292 -5.06 -9.58 4.58
N ASP A 293 -5.68 -9.96 5.69
CA ASP A 293 -7.04 -10.50 5.69
C ASP A 293 -8.07 -9.46 5.22
N TYR A 294 -7.86 -8.18 5.57
CA TYR A 294 -8.70 -7.07 5.12
C TYR A 294 -8.54 -6.79 3.63
N LEU A 295 -7.31 -6.89 3.11
CA LEU A 295 -7.03 -6.74 1.69
C LEU A 295 -7.66 -7.85 0.86
N GLU A 296 -7.70 -9.07 1.37
CA GLU A 296 -8.37 -10.19 0.71
C GLU A 296 -9.87 -9.93 0.56
N HIS A 297 -10.56 -9.53 1.63
CA HIS A 297 -11.96 -9.11 1.59
C HIS A 297 -12.19 -7.91 0.68
N PHE A 298 -11.26 -6.96 0.66
CA PHE A 298 -11.32 -5.80 -0.22
C PHE A 298 -11.22 -6.20 -1.71
N TYR A 299 -10.26 -7.05 -2.09
CA TYR A 299 -10.11 -7.51 -3.47
C TYR A 299 -11.32 -8.30 -3.98
N ASN A 300 -12.00 -9.01 -3.08
CA ASN A 300 -13.25 -9.70 -3.39
C ASN A 300 -14.46 -8.75 -3.46
N GLY A 301 -14.27 -7.45 -3.23
CA GLY A 301 -15.36 -6.45 -3.24
C GLY A 301 -16.32 -6.57 -2.05
N GLU A 302 -15.95 -7.30 -1.00
CA GLU A 302 -16.78 -7.56 0.18
C GLU A 302 -16.73 -6.42 1.19
N ALA A 303 -15.62 -5.69 1.26
CA ALA A 303 -15.41 -4.64 2.23
C ALA A 303 -14.53 -3.49 1.70
N ASP A 304 -14.76 -2.30 2.20
CA ASP A 304 -13.81 -1.19 2.11
C ASP A 304 -12.80 -1.29 3.24
N MET A 305 -11.64 -0.68 3.06
CA MET A 305 -10.59 -0.64 4.08
C MET A 305 -10.10 0.78 4.29
N ALA A 306 -9.99 1.17 5.56
CA ALA A 306 -9.45 2.45 5.98
C ALA A 306 -8.55 2.28 7.21
N PHE A 307 -7.84 3.34 7.59
CA PHE A 307 -7.11 3.38 8.84
C PHE A 307 -7.15 4.77 9.46
N LYS A 308 -6.86 4.81 10.75
CA LYS A 308 -6.71 6.05 11.52
C LYS A 308 -5.44 5.98 12.36
N VAL A 309 -4.67 7.05 12.39
CA VAL A 309 -3.53 7.21 13.30
C VAL A 309 -4.07 7.76 14.62
N MET A 310 -4.03 6.94 15.66
CA MET A 310 -4.51 7.31 16.99
C MET A 310 -3.43 8.07 17.76
N ARG A 311 -2.19 7.60 17.70
CA ARG A 311 -1.01 8.27 18.25
C ARG A 311 0.23 7.91 17.43
N ALA A 312 1.07 8.90 17.15
CA ALA A 312 2.34 8.70 16.50
C ALA A 312 3.39 9.62 17.16
N ASP A 313 4.32 9.04 17.88
CA ASP A 313 5.47 9.74 18.49
C ASP A 313 6.68 8.80 18.57
N GLU A 314 7.75 9.22 19.22
CA GLU A 314 8.96 8.41 19.36
C GLU A 314 8.81 7.15 20.22
N GLN A 315 7.70 6.99 20.93
CA GLN A 315 7.45 5.91 21.88
C GLN A 315 6.52 4.85 21.30
N ILE A 316 5.50 5.28 20.54
CA ILE A 316 4.50 4.40 19.99
C ILE A 316 3.88 4.96 18.70
N LEU A 317 3.67 4.06 17.76
CA LEU A 317 2.73 4.24 16.65
C LEU A 317 1.50 3.39 16.96
N SER A 318 0.37 4.04 17.21
CA SER A 318 -0.91 3.39 17.48
C SER A 318 -1.86 3.66 16.32
N LEU A 319 -2.27 2.60 15.63
CA LEU A 319 -3.12 2.63 14.46
C LEU A 319 -4.41 1.87 14.71
N GLN A 320 -5.50 2.36 14.14
CA GLN A 320 -6.75 1.62 14.01
C GLN A 320 -6.95 1.28 12.54
N LEU A 321 -7.02 0.00 12.21
CA LEU A 321 -7.41 -0.51 10.89
C LEU A 321 -8.93 -0.74 10.91
N ILE A 322 -9.61 -0.35 9.85
CA ILE A 322 -11.06 -0.37 9.74
C ILE A 322 -11.44 -1.09 8.47
N SER A 323 -12.28 -2.11 8.55
CA SER A 323 -12.77 -2.84 7.39
C SER A 323 -14.28 -3.03 7.48
N GLY A 324 -14.99 -2.90 6.36
CA GLY A 324 -16.41 -3.16 6.26
C GLY A 324 -17.14 -2.24 5.31
N LYS A 325 -18.39 -2.60 4.95
CA LYS A 325 -19.33 -1.75 4.20
C LYS A 325 -20.58 -1.40 5.01
N ASN A 326 -21.21 -2.42 5.60
CA ASN A 326 -22.44 -2.28 6.38
C ASN A 326 -22.23 -2.42 7.88
N SER A 327 -21.18 -3.11 8.28
CA SER A 327 -20.69 -3.19 9.66
C SER A 327 -19.18 -3.10 9.66
N PHE A 328 -18.61 -2.26 10.50
CA PHE A 328 -17.18 -2.07 10.57
C PHE A 328 -16.56 -3.00 11.59
N ILE A 329 -15.42 -3.58 11.22
CA ILE A 329 -14.53 -4.32 12.10
C ILE A 329 -13.32 -3.41 12.32
N HIS A 330 -12.97 -3.20 13.57
CA HIS A 330 -11.80 -2.43 13.95
C HIS A 330 -10.73 -3.38 14.48
N HIS A 331 -9.51 -3.21 14.01
CA HIS A 331 -8.33 -3.88 14.54
C HIS A 331 -7.31 -2.85 14.98
N GLN A 332 -6.71 -3.08 16.14
CA GLN A 332 -5.77 -2.15 16.75
C GLN A 332 -4.34 -2.66 16.57
N LEU A 333 -3.49 -1.84 16.00
CA LEU A 333 -2.09 -2.15 15.81
C LEU A 333 -1.22 -1.13 16.55
N ASN A 334 -0.44 -1.61 17.50
CA ASN A 334 0.51 -0.81 18.25
C ASN A 334 1.93 -1.26 17.92
N VAL A 335 2.77 -0.33 17.47
CA VAL A 335 4.12 -0.63 16.99
C VAL A 335 5.13 0.25 17.72
N ASN A 336 6.27 -0.34 18.05
CA ASN A 336 7.44 0.41 18.49
C ASN A 336 8.09 1.09 17.27
N PRO A 337 8.05 2.42 17.17
CA PRO A 337 8.52 3.11 15.98
C PRO A 337 10.04 3.06 15.79
N LYS A 338 10.80 2.67 16.82
CA LYS A 338 12.26 2.53 16.75
C LYS A 338 12.70 1.13 16.30
N THR A 339 11.90 0.11 16.59
CA THR A 339 12.26 -1.29 16.27
C THR A 339 11.38 -1.91 15.19
N GLY A 340 10.23 -1.30 14.88
CA GLY A 340 9.24 -1.82 13.95
C GLY A 340 8.54 -3.10 14.46
N GLU A 341 8.51 -3.32 15.78
CA GLU A 341 7.91 -4.49 16.40
C GLU A 341 6.54 -4.17 16.98
N LYS A 342 5.62 -5.14 16.88
CA LYS A 342 4.30 -5.04 17.53
C LYS A 342 4.47 -4.97 19.04
N ILE A 343 3.78 -4.05 19.67
CA ILE A 343 3.72 -3.91 21.15
C ILE A 343 2.45 -4.61 21.64
N ARG A 344 2.60 -5.52 22.58
CA ARG A 344 1.47 -6.18 23.24
C ARG A 344 1.08 -5.43 24.50
N LEU A 345 -0.17 -5.59 24.92
CA LEU A 345 -0.69 -4.92 26.12
C LEU A 345 0.06 -5.32 27.40
N ASP A 346 0.52 -6.59 27.50
CA ASP A 346 1.29 -7.09 28.64
C ASP A 346 2.74 -6.56 28.70
N GLU A 347 3.20 -5.90 27.65
CA GLU A 347 4.46 -5.14 27.65
C GLU A 347 4.27 -3.70 28.13
N VAL A 348 3.04 -3.20 28.14
CA VAL A 348 2.69 -1.84 28.56
C VAL A 348 2.16 -1.83 29.99
N LEU A 349 1.30 -2.80 30.32
CA LEU A 349 0.68 -2.95 31.62
C LEU A 349 1.10 -4.24 32.31
N ASN A 350 1.28 -4.18 33.62
CA ASN A 350 1.42 -5.38 34.46
C ASN A 350 0.07 -6.10 34.58
N VAL A 351 -0.31 -6.82 33.52
CA VAL A 351 -1.61 -7.54 33.43
C VAL A 351 -1.77 -8.66 34.45
N LYS A 352 -0.67 -9.06 35.12
CA LYS A 352 -0.67 -10.11 36.16
C LYS A 352 -0.94 -9.54 37.55
N ASP A 353 -0.95 -8.22 37.73
CA ASP A 353 -1.25 -7.61 39.01
C ASP A 353 -2.75 -7.76 39.33
N LYS A 354 -3.03 -8.43 40.45
CA LYS A 354 -4.42 -8.72 40.89
C LYS A 354 -5.29 -7.50 41.10
N ASP A 355 -4.70 -6.34 41.35
CA ASP A 355 -5.42 -5.08 41.63
C ASP A 355 -5.78 -4.34 40.33
N LEU A 356 -5.22 -4.73 39.18
CA LEU A 356 -5.44 -4.05 37.89
C LEU A 356 -6.90 -4.16 37.42
N LEU A 357 -7.44 -5.39 37.31
CA LEU A 357 -8.81 -5.60 36.83
C LEU A 357 -9.86 -4.94 37.68
N PRO A 358 -9.80 -5.02 39.09
CA PRO A 358 -10.68 -4.26 39.95
C PRO A 358 -10.61 -2.76 39.69
N LEU A 359 -9.42 -2.19 39.52
CA LEU A 359 -9.27 -0.77 39.25
C LEU A 359 -9.87 -0.38 37.89
N LEU A 360 -9.61 -1.13 36.85
CA LEU A 360 -10.19 -0.87 35.55
C LEU A 360 -11.73 -0.92 35.58
N ASN A 361 -12.31 -1.90 36.25
CA ASN A 361 -13.77 -1.98 36.43
C ASN A 361 -14.34 -0.81 37.23
N LEU A 362 -13.60 -0.32 38.22
CA LEU A 362 -13.97 0.86 38.99
C LEU A 362 -13.96 2.14 38.15
N LEU A 363 -12.90 2.32 37.33
CA LEU A 363 -12.71 3.49 36.49
C LEU A 363 -13.57 3.46 35.23
N ASN A 364 -14.05 2.27 34.82
CA ASN A 364 -14.77 2.09 33.57
C ASN A 364 -16.13 2.79 33.57
N THR A 365 -16.30 3.74 32.65
CA THR A 365 -17.58 4.45 32.44
C THR A 365 -18.52 3.68 31.52
N ASN A 366 -18.02 2.75 30.69
CA ASN A 366 -18.83 1.91 29.84
C ASN A 366 -19.37 0.70 30.63
N LYS A 367 -20.59 0.80 31.09
CA LYS A 367 -21.23 -0.24 31.93
C LYS A 367 -21.56 -1.54 31.19
N LYS A 368 -21.41 -1.59 29.88
CA LYS A 368 -21.57 -2.82 29.08
C LYS A 368 -20.33 -3.71 29.14
N VAL A 369 -19.17 -3.15 29.51
CA VAL A 369 -17.88 -3.86 29.57
C VAL A 369 -17.52 -4.14 31.02
N VAL A 370 -17.22 -5.42 31.31
CA VAL A 370 -16.70 -5.87 32.61
C VAL A 370 -15.52 -6.78 32.39
N TYR A 371 -14.38 -6.43 32.96
CA TYR A 371 -13.15 -7.23 32.89
C TYR A 371 -13.15 -8.26 34.02
N LYS A 372 -13.31 -9.54 33.69
CA LYS A 372 -13.40 -10.64 34.69
C LYS A 372 -12.05 -11.32 34.90
N ASP A 373 -11.54 -11.97 33.84
CA ASP A 373 -10.37 -12.86 33.94
C ASP A 373 -9.17 -12.35 33.14
N ARG A 374 -9.41 -11.64 32.05
CA ARG A 374 -8.36 -11.09 31.17
C ARG A 374 -8.77 -9.76 30.55
N LEU A 375 -7.78 -9.02 30.08
CA LEU A 375 -7.97 -7.85 29.25
C LEU A 375 -8.18 -8.27 27.77
N PRO A 376 -8.85 -7.43 26.98
CA PRO A 376 -8.97 -7.66 25.53
C PRO A 376 -7.62 -7.55 24.84
N ASP A 377 -7.48 -8.25 23.72
CA ASP A 377 -6.27 -8.19 22.89
C ASP A 377 -6.21 -6.89 22.08
N GLU A 378 -7.37 -6.28 21.83
CA GLU A 378 -7.51 -5.05 21.06
C GLU A 378 -7.41 -3.82 21.99
N TRP A 379 -6.43 -2.98 21.74
CA TRP A 379 -6.18 -1.78 22.53
C TRP A 379 -5.41 -0.73 21.70
N TYR A 380 -5.57 0.53 22.05
CA TYR A 380 -4.80 1.64 21.46
C TYR A 380 -4.55 2.75 22.45
N ILE A 381 -3.63 3.65 22.10
CA ILE A 381 -3.37 4.87 22.85
C ILE A 381 -3.74 6.07 21.97
N GLU A 382 -4.52 6.99 22.53
CA GLU A 382 -4.85 8.28 21.94
C GLU A 382 -4.58 9.38 22.97
N GLY A 383 -3.64 10.29 22.65
CA GLY A 383 -3.12 11.23 23.66
C GLY A 383 -2.55 10.49 24.89
N ASP A 384 -2.99 10.87 26.06
CA ASP A 384 -2.58 10.26 27.35
C ASP A 384 -3.59 9.22 27.86
N ASN A 385 -4.45 8.69 27.00
CA ASN A 385 -5.43 7.69 27.35
C ASN A 385 -5.15 6.35 26.70
N LEU A 386 -5.28 5.30 27.49
CA LEU A 386 -5.35 3.92 27.02
C LEU A 386 -6.81 3.56 26.76
N PHE A 387 -7.08 3.03 25.60
CA PHE A 387 -8.39 2.51 25.23
C PHE A 387 -8.31 0.99 25.07
N LEU A 388 -9.23 0.30 25.71
CA LEU A 388 -9.42 -1.14 25.59
C LEU A 388 -10.71 -1.40 24.80
N MET A 389 -10.63 -2.23 23.79
CA MET A 389 -11.76 -2.52 22.91
C MET A 389 -12.16 -4.00 23.03
N GLN A 390 -13.44 -4.26 23.28
CA GLN A 390 -14.00 -5.61 23.35
C GLN A 390 -15.23 -5.69 22.46
N ARG A 391 -15.31 -6.74 21.66
CA ARG A 391 -16.48 -7.00 20.84
C ARG A 391 -17.54 -7.76 21.62
N ILE A 392 -18.71 -7.12 21.82
CA ILE A 392 -19.86 -7.68 22.52
C ILE A 392 -21.06 -7.64 21.59
N ASP A 393 -21.70 -8.80 21.36
CA ASP A 393 -22.85 -8.95 20.46
C ASP A 393 -22.61 -8.34 19.05
N GLY A 394 -21.40 -8.52 18.53
CA GLY A 394 -21.01 -8.02 17.20
C GLY A 394 -20.69 -6.51 17.14
N VAL A 395 -20.77 -5.80 18.27
CA VAL A 395 -20.48 -4.35 18.38
C VAL A 395 -19.22 -4.13 19.20
N ASP A 396 -18.35 -3.27 18.69
CA ASP A 396 -17.12 -2.88 19.39
C ASP A 396 -17.47 -1.92 20.55
N GLN A 397 -17.16 -2.36 21.77
CA GLN A 397 -17.31 -1.60 22.99
C GLN A 397 -15.95 -1.08 23.43
N VAL A 398 -15.81 0.22 23.57
CA VAL A 398 -14.56 0.88 23.91
C VAL A 398 -14.65 1.44 25.34
N SER A 399 -13.58 1.22 26.11
CA SER A 399 -13.40 1.80 27.44
C SER A 399 -12.10 2.58 27.50
N GLY A 400 -12.15 3.85 27.85
CA GLY A 400 -10.99 4.74 27.93
C GLY A 400 -10.52 4.95 29.38
N PHE A 401 -9.21 4.95 29.59
CA PHE A 401 -8.56 5.10 30.88
C PHE A 401 -7.41 6.09 30.79
N ALA A 402 -7.45 7.14 31.58
CA ALA A 402 -6.30 8.04 31.70
C ALA A 402 -5.09 7.25 32.24
N MET A 403 -3.99 7.24 31.49
CA MET A 403 -2.79 6.47 31.86
C MET A 403 -2.19 6.93 33.20
N GLY A 404 -2.39 8.19 33.59
CA GLY A 404 -2.02 8.69 34.92
C GLY A 404 -2.67 7.91 36.06
N ASN A 405 -3.92 7.45 35.90
CA ASN A 405 -4.63 6.63 36.89
C ASN A 405 -4.08 5.18 36.92
N LEU A 406 -3.39 4.74 35.86
CA LEU A 406 -2.81 3.42 35.77
C LEU A 406 -1.29 3.41 36.05
N HIS A 407 -0.73 4.51 36.52
CA HIS A 407 0.71 4.72 36.71
C HIS A 407 1.39 3.58 37.51
N LYS A 408 0.74 3.05 38.55
CA LYS A 408 1.23 1.92 39.37
C LYS A 408 1.46 0.65 38.53
N PHE A 409 0.67 0.46 37.48
CA PHE A 409 0.65 -0.76 36.65
C PHE A 409 1.40 -0.61 35.32
N LEU A 410 1.85 0.61 34.98
CA LEU A 410 2.61 0.83 33.74
C LEU A 410 4.00 0.26 33.83
N LEU A 411 4.32 -0.62 32.90
CA LEU A 411 5.67 -1.14 32.65
C LEU A 411 6.50 -0.17 31.79
N LYS A 412 5.84 0.50 30.82
CA LYS A 412 6.43 1.52 29.94
C LYS A 412 5.97 2.91 30.36
N LYS A 413 6.64 3.49 31.36
CA LYS A 413 6.27 4.81 31.92
C LYS A 413 6.52 5.97 30.97
N GLU A 414 7.41 5.79 30.00
CA GLU A 414 7.70 6.74 28.93
C GLU A 414 6.46 7.07 28.07
N LEU A 415 5.47 6.18 28.03
CA LEU A 415 4.21 6.42 27.31
C LEU A 415 3.33 7.50 27.96
N LEU A 416 3.60 7.89 29.22
CA LEU A 416 2.90 8.97 29.91
C LEU A 416 3.27 10.37 29.39
N ASN A 417 4.44 10.50 28.76
CA ASN A 417 4.96 11.78 28.35
C ASN A 417 4.78 11.97 26.84
N SER A 418 3.53 12.15 26.38
CA SER A 418 3.32 12.66 25.02
C SER A 418 3.85 14.09 24.97
N LYS A 419 5.01 14.31 24.36
CA LYS A 419 5.39 15.66 23.92
C LYS A 419 4.46 15.99 22.73
N ASN A 420 3.46 16.84 23.01
CA ASN A 420 2.65 17.48 21.97
C ASN A 420 3.50 18.33 21.02
#